data_679463cd0c29566b1ccc5b28f25f019b
#
_entry.id   679463cd0c29566b1ccc5b28f25f019b
#
_cell.length_a   1.000
_cell.length_b   1.000
_cell.length_c   1.000
_cell.angle_alpha   90.00
_cell.angle_beta   90.00
_cell.angle_gamma   90.00
#
_symmetry.space_group_name_H-M   'P 1'
#
loop_
_entity.id
_entity.type
_entity.pdbx_description
1 polymer ?
#
loop_
_entity_poly.entity_id
_entity_poly.type
_entity_poly.pdbx_seq_one_letter_code
_entity_poly.pdbx_strand_id
1 'polypeptide(L)'
;LLKEEEITHSYPHCWRCKKPVIFRATEQWFISMDKKDLREKSLKAIRAVEWIPSWGEERIYGLVKNRPDWCISRQRSWGVPITIFYCLKCGNHVITQEIVDHVASLVEKHGTDIWFDLPAHKLLPQGITCPLCHGNTFRKETDILDVWFDSGVSFTVLERRGDYLKYPADLYLEGSDQHRGWFHSSLLCSVGTRDKAPFKSVLTHGFVVDGNGRKMSKSRGNSIYPEEVINKYGAEILRLWVASEDYRGDIRLSQEILDRLTEAYRRLRNTFRYLLGNLYDFDPLKDAVSYHDLQELDRWALHQLQELTEKVIGSYQRFEYHSIYQAVYNFCVLTLSSFYLDILKDRLYTTPFNSKERRSAQTALNEILECLVRLVAPIIPFTADEVWEYTHNKEKSISIHTDLFIPAREELKDNELIERWEVILNVRKEITKALELRPEMKRLLVIPWMRR
;
A
#
# COMPACT_ATOMS: atom_id res chain seq x y z
N LEU A 1 -48.02 23.00 31.32
CA LEU A 1 -47.34 21.70 31.32
C LEU A 1 -48.37 20.62 31.62
N LEU A 2 -48.50 19.64 30.70
CA LEU A 2 -49.39 18.49 30.88
C LEU A 2 -48.68 17.34 31.63
N LYS A 3 -47.37 17.21 31.46
CA LYS A 3 -46.50 16.25 32.14
C LYS A 3 -45.07 16.74 32.09
N GLU A 4 -44.29 16.53 33.15
CA GLU A 4 -42.86 16.73 33.23
C GLU A 4 -42.23 15.41 33.68
N GLU A 5 -41.15 15.00 33.01
CA GLU A 5 -40.45 13.74 33.27
C GLU A 5 -38.94 13.95 33.08
N GLU A 6 -38.14 13.54 34.05
CA GLU A 6 -36.68 13.55 33.92
C GLU A 6 -36.24 12.32 33.17
N ILE A 7 -35.45 12.53 32.09
CA ILE A 7 -34.84 11.45 31.31
C ILE A 7 -33.34 11.63 31.27
N THR A 8 -32.64 10.52 31.32
CA THR A 8 -31.17 10.49 31.10
C THR A 8 -30.90 9.97 29.70
N HIS A 9 -30.23 10.76 28.87
CA HIS A 9 -29.88 10.37 27.52
C HIS A 9 -28.54 10.99 27.09
N SER A 10 -27.90 10.40 26.05
CA SER A 10 -26.69 10.96 25.45
C SER A 10 -27.06 12.23 24.67
N TYR A 11 -26.35 13.33 24.93
CA TYR A 11 -26.51 14.58 24.21
C TYR A 11 -25.23 14.95 23.45
N PRO A 12 -25.30 15.35 22.18
CA PRO A 12 -24.12 15.69 21.40
C PRO A 12 -23.45 16.96 21.92
N HIS A 13 -22.13 16.88 22.06
CA HIS A 13 -21.26 17.98 22.47
C HIS A 13 -20.27 18.34 21.37
N CYS A 14 -19.89 19.60 21.29
CA CYS A 14 -18.82 20.04 20.39
C CYS A 14 -17.52 19.27 20.67
N TRP A 15 -16.96 18.63 19.68
CA TRP A 15 -15.73 17.83 19.84
C TRP A 15 -14.53 18.68 20.29
N ARG A 16 -14.53 19.99 19.99
CA ARG A 16 -13.46 20.92 20.35
C ARG A 16 -13.64 21.52 21.74
N CYS A 17 -14.76 22.23 21.98
CA CYS A 17 -14.98 22.95 23.25
C CYS A 17 -15.71 22.12 24.32
N LYS A 18 -16.19 20.91 23.98
CA LYS A 18 -16.92 19.98 24.86
C LYS A 18 -18.26 20.51 25.42
N LYS A 19 -18.74 21.65 24.95
CA LYS A 19 -20.05 22.20 25.35
C LYS A 19 -21.17 21.56 24.55
N PRO A 20 -22.39 21.47 25.08
CA PRO A 20 -23.58 21.02 24.36
C PRO A 20 -23.77 21.80 23.06
N VAL A 21 -24.17 21.12 21.98
CA VAL A 21 -24.55 21.77 20.72
C VAL A 21 -26.03 22.12 20.70
N ILE A 22 -26.40 23.13 19.92
CA ILE A 22 -27.79 23.45 19.62
C ILE A 22 -28.15 22.94 18.22
N PHE A 23 -29.38 22.50 18.04
CA PHE A 23 -29.92 22.13 16.74
C PHE A 23 -30.61 23.35 16.13
N ARG A 24 -30.31 23.65 14.88
CA ARG A 24 -30.88 24.77 14.14
C ARG A 24 -31.38 24.28 12.78
N ALA A 25 -32.62 24.56 12.45
CA ALA A 25 -33.18 24.37 11.13
C ALA A 25 -32.70 25.50 10.21
N THR A 26 -32.12 25.16 9.07
CA THR A 26 -31.68 26.10 8.02
C THR A 26 -31.94 25.47 6.66
N GLU A 27 -32.09 26.30 5.63
CA GLU A 27 -32.11 25.81 4.25
C GLU A 27 -30.77 25.15 3.92
N GLN A 28 -30.83 24.01 3.22
CA GLN A 28 -29.66 23.22 2.89
C GLN A 28 -29.70 22.70 1.44
N TRP A 29 -28.52 22.49 0.88
CA TRP A 29 -28.37 21.84 -0.42
C TRP A 29 -28.12 20.35 -0.23
N PHE A 30 -28.85 19.53 -1.01
CA PHE A 30 -28.77 18.08 -0.95
C PHE A 30 -28.53 17.47 -2.33
N ILE A 31 -27.72 16.41 -2.37
CA ILE A 31 -27.69 15.46 -3.48
C ILE A 31 -28.69 14.35 -3.14
N SER A 32 -29.72 14.21 -3.96
CA SER A 32 -30.71 13.15 -3.77
C SER A 32 -30.12 11.80 -4.17
N MET A 33 -30.28 10.81 -3.28
CA MET A 33 -29.80 9.45 -3.54
C MET A 33 -30.72 8.69 -4.51
N ASP A 34 -32.00 9.04 -4.55
CA ASP A 34 -32.99 8.29 -5.34
C ASP A 34 -33.29 8.94 -6.70
N LYS A 35 -33.09 10.26 -6.83
CA LYS A 35 -33.24 10.93 -8.14
C LYS A 35 -32.17 10.44 -9.11
N LYS A 36 -32.57 10.19 -10.36
CA LYS A 36 -31.71 9.65 -11.43
C LYS A 36 -31.00 8.34 -11.06
N ASP A 37 -31.58 7.59 -10.12
CA ASP A 37 -31.14 6.26 -9.72
C ASP A 37 -29.71 6.22 -9.15
N LEU A 38 -29.24 7.30 -8.50
CA LEU A 38 -27.88 7.38 -7.99
C LEU A 38 -27.55 6.25 -7.03
N ARG A 39 -28.49 5.89 -6.13
CA ARG A 39 -28.34 4.77 -5.20
C ARG A 39 -28.12 3.46 -5.94
N GLU A 40 -29.02 3.08 -6.83
CA GLU A 40 -28.98 1.81 -7.54
C GLU A 40 -27.73 1.70 -8.44
N LYS A 41 -27.39 2.78 -9.14
CA LYS A 41 -26.16 2.86 -9.94
C LYS A 41 -24.90 2.68 -9.07
N SER A 42 -24.89 3.31 -7.87
CA SER A 42 -23.75 3.18 -6.95
C SER A 42 -23.65 1.76 -6.38
N LEU A 43 -24.77 1.13 -6.02
CA LEU A 43 -24.78 -0.26 -5.56
C LEU A 43 -24.27 -1.22 -6.64
N LYS A 44 -24.66 -0.99 -7.90
CA LYS A 44 -24.14 -1.76 -9.03
C LYS A 44 -22.65 -1.52 -9.27
N ALA A 45 -22.20 -0.27 -9.15
CA ALA A 45 -20.79 0.07 -9.32
C ALA A 45 -19.91 -0.58 -8.23
N ILE A 46 -20.38 -0.67 -6.97
CA ILE A 46 -19.68 -1.35 -5.87
C ILE A 46 -19.39 -2.81 -6.22
N ARG A 47 -20.34 -3.54 -6.81
CA ARG A 47 -20.19 -4.96 -7.19
C ARG A 47 -19.18 -5.18 -8.34
N ALA A 48 -18.83 -4.14 -9.07
CA ALA A 48 -17.86 -4.20 -10.17
C ALA A 48 -16.42 -3.83 -9.75
N VAL A 49 -16.21 -3.45 -8.49
CA VAL A 49 -14.92 -3.06 -7.92
C VAL A 49 -14.31 -4.23 -7.16
N GLU A 50 -13.00 -4.40 -7.29
CA GLU A 50 -12.24 -5.35 -6.49
C GLU A 50 -11.96 -4.77 -5.10
N TRP A 51 -12.44 -5.43 -4.05
CA TRP A 51 -12.26 -5.00 -2.66
C TRP A 51 -11.23 -5.88 -1.95
N ILE A 52 -10.19 -5.25 -1.41
CA ILE A 52 -9.09 -5.90 -0.71
C ILE A 52 -8.99 -5.31 0.72
N PRO A 53 -9.35 -6.05 1.78
CA PRO A 53 -10.03 -7.36 1.81
C PRO A 53 -11.48 -7.33 1.29
N SER A 54 -12.00 -8.49 0.91
CA SER A 54 -13.34 -8.63 0.32
C SER A 54 -14.49 -8.10 1.18
N TRP A 55 -14.35 -8.08 2.51
CA TRP A 55 -15.39 -7.52 3.42
C TRP A 55 -15.69 -6.02 3.15
N GLY A 56 -14.76 -5.32 2.49
CA GLY A 56 -14.95 -3.92 2.10
C GLY A 56 -16.18 -3.69 1.22
N GLU A 57 -16.51 -4.65 0.36
CA GLU A 57 -17.68 -4.62 -0.51
C GLU A 57 -18.99 -4.52 0.27
N GLU A 58 -19.23 -5.47 1.18
CA GLU A 58 -20.47 -5.48 1.96
C GLU A 58 -20.58 -4.28 2.90
N ARG A 59 -19.44 -3.80 3.41
CA ARG A 59 -19.41 -2.61 4.29
C ARG A 59 -19.87 -1.36 3.54
N ILE A 60 -19.31 -1.05 2.37
CA ILE A 60 -19.71 0.14 1.61
C ILE A 60 -21.10 -0.03 1.00
N TYR A 61 -21.45 -1.24 0.58
CA TYR A 61 -22.78 -1.56 0.06
C TYR A 61 -23.87 -1.23 1.09
N GLY A 62 -23.71 -1.71 2.33
CA GLY A 62 -24.65 -1.41 3.42
C GLY A 62 -24.73 0.08 3.74
N LEU A 63 -23.61 0.81 3.68
CA LEU A 63 -23.56 2.25 3.89
C LEU A 63 -24.31 3.02 2.79
N VAL A 64 -24.18 2.65 1.52
CA VAL A 64 -24.86 3.30 0.39
C VAL A 64 -26.33 2.94 0.36
N LYS A 65 -26.68 1.65 0.60
CA LYS A 65 -28.06 1.16 0.59
C LYS A 65 -28.97 1.95 1.53
N ASN A 66 -28.47 2.26 2.71
CA ASN A 66 -29.24 2.93 3.78
C ASN A 66 -28.91 4.42 3.90
N ARG A 67 -28.21 5.02 2.93
CA ARG A 67 -27.81 6.40 3.01
C ARG A 67 -28.99 7.33 2.77
N PRO A 68 -29.26 8.32 3.64
CA PRO A 68 -30.17 9.43 3.33
C PRO A 68 -29.56 10.34 2.26
N ASP A 69 -30.35 11.26 1.73
CA ASP A 69 -29.88 12.31 0.85
C ASP A 69 -28.66 13.04 1.46
N TRP A 70 -27.66 13.35 0.65
CA TRP A 70 -26.41 13.91 1.11
C TRP A 70 -26.49 15.43 1.21
N CYS A 71 -26.54 15.96 2.44
CA CYS A 71 -26.41 17.39 2.68
C CYS A 71 -24.99 17.85 2.36
N ILE A 72 -24.83 18.66 1.32
CA ILE A 72 -23.53 19.15 0.83
C ILE A 72 -23.20 20.57 1.23
N SER A 73 -24.15 21.33 1.78
CA SER A 73 -23.92 22.72 2.23
C SER A 73 -23.44 22.79 3.68
N ARG A 74 -22.55 23.75 3.96
CA ARG A 74 -22.01 24.03 5.30
C ARG A 74 -21.96 25.54 5.54
N GLN A 75 -22.42 25.96 6.71
CA GLN A 75 -22.37 27.36 7.18
C GLN A 75 -21.04 27.60 7.87
N ARG A 76 -19.96 27.69 7.06
CA ARG A 76 -18.58 27.91 7.49
C ARG A 76 -17.93 29.01 6.64
N SER A 77 -16.91 29.66 7.17
CA SER A 77 -16.17 30.72 6.47
C SER A 77 -15.00 30.20 5.63
N TRP A 78 -14.56 28.96 5.84
CA TRP A 78 -13.46 28.34 5.13
C TRP A 78 -13.94 27.12 4.34
N GLY A 79 -13.79 27.15 3.02
CA GLY A 79 -14.12 26.04 2.11
C GLY A 79 -14.46 26.52 0.70
N VAL A 80 -14.73 25.59 -0.20
CA VAL A 80 -15.14 25.87 -1.58
C VAL A 80 -16.57 26.39 -1.60
N PRO A 81 -16.85 27.57 -2.21
CA PRO A 81 -18.21 28.13 -2.22
C PRO A 81 -19.16 27.33 -3.11
N ILE A 82 -20.43 27.31 -2.73
CA ILE A 82 -21.51 26.82 -3.59
C ILE A 82 -21.85 27.94 -4.60
N THR A 83 -21.53 27.73 -5.86
CA THR A 83 -21.62 28.76 -6.92
C THR A 83 -23.02 28.94 -7.49
N ILE A 84 -23.96 29.30 -6.62
CA ILE A 84 -25.39 29.49 -6.97
C ILE A 84 -25.78 30.96 -6.67
N PHE A 85 -26.65 31.50 -7.52
CA PHE A 85 -27.21 32.82 -7.39
C PHE A 85 -28.72 32.75 -7.13
N TYR A 86 -29.25 33.76 -6.44
CA TYR A 86 -30.69 33.91 -6.18
C TYR A 86 -31.19 35.22 -6.74
N CYS A 87 -32.24 35.18 -7.50
CA CYS A 87 -32.90 36.35 -8.00
C CYS A 87 -33.54 37.18 -6.84
N LEU A 88 -33.20 38.43 -6.72
CA LEU A 88 -33.74 39.31 -5.68
C LEU A 88 -35.21 39.64 -5.88
N LYS A 89 -35.74 39.49 -7.12
CA LYS A 89 -37.15 39.80 -7.44
C LYS A 89 -38.11 38.65 -7.05
N CYS A 90 -37.75 37.40 -7.27
CA CYS A 90 -38.63 36.25 -7.07
C CYS A 90 -38.06 35.16 -6.17
N GLY A 91 -36.84 35.30 -5.65
CA GLY A 91 -36.20 34.33 -4.79
C GLY A 91 -35.70 33.06 -5.50
N ASN A 92 -35.98 32.89 -6.77
CA ASN A 92 -35.59 31.69 -7.50
C ASN A 92 -34.06 31.56 -7.60
N HIS A 93 -33.55 30.35 -7.43
CA HIS A 93 -32.13 30.04 -7.65
C HIS A 93 -31.82 29.98 -9.15
N VAL A 94 -30.65 30.50 -9.50
CA VAL A 94 -30.18 30.55 -10.89
C VAL A 94 -28.81 29.88 -10.97
N ILE A 95 -28.76 28.79 -11.71
CA ILE A 95 -27.55 28.05 -12.04
C ILE A 95 -27.68 27.52 -13.46
N THR A 96 -26.72 27.84 -14.31
CA THR A 96 -26.62 27.33 -15.68
C THR A 96 -25.19 26.90 -15.93
N GLN A 97 -24.94 26.08 -16.95
CA GLN A 97 -23.59 25.69 -17.31
C GLN A 97 -22.72 26.92 -17.63
N GLU A 98 -23.27 27.92 -18.33
CA GLU A 98 -22.57 29.18 -18.63
C GLU A 98 -22.09 29.91 -17.35
N ILE A 99 -22.96 29.99 -16.35
CA ILE A 99 -22.60 30.62 -15.06
C ILE A 99 -21.50 29.82 -14.35
N VAL A 100 -21.62 28.50 -14.32
CA VAL A 100 -20.62 27.62 -13.69
C VAL A 100 -19.27 27.75 -14.38
N ASP A 101 -19.23 27.71 -15.71
CA ASP A 101 -18.00 27.82 -16.51
C ASP A 101 -17.35 29.21 -16.35
N HIS A 102 -18.16 30.25 -16.31
CA HIS A 102 -17.69 31.61 -16.09
C HIS A 102 -17.06 31.77 -14.69
N VAL A 103 -17.75 31.32 -13.64
CA VAL A 103 -17.21 31.34 -12.28
C VAL A 103 -15.95 30.48 -12.16
N ALA A 104 -15.94 29.29 -12.78
CA ALA A 104 -14.77 28.43 -12.78
C ALA A 104 -13.56 29.10 -13.42
N SER A 105 -13.73 29.83 -14.52
CA SER A 105 -12.65 30.59 -15.17
C SER A 105 -12.15 31.76 -14.34
N LEU A 106 -13.00 32.40 -13.55
CA LEU A 106 -12.61 33.43 -12.59
C LEU A 106 -11.79 32.82 -11.43
N VAL A 107 -12.26 31.70 -10.89
CA VAL A 107 -11.56 30.97 -9.80
C VAL A 107 -10.21 30.44 -10.27
N GLU A 108 -10.11 29.95 -11.50
CA GLU A 108 -8.83 29.50 -12.07
C GLU A 108 -7.77 30.64 -12.14
N LYS A 109 -8.21 31.84 -12.41
CA LYS A 109 -7.32 33.01 -12.54
C LYS A 109 -6.99 33.67 -11.19
N HIS A 110 -7.94 33.68 -10.24
CA HIS A 110 -7.88 34.53 -9.05
C HIS A 110 -8.00 33.75 -7.74
N GLY A 111 -8.24 32.44 -7.80
CA GLY A 111 -8.50 31.61 -6.61
C GLY A 111 -9.96 31.67 -6.13
N THR A 112 -10.33 30.84 -5.19
CA THR A 112 -11.70 30.72 -4.67
C THR A 112 -12.17 31.94 -3.88
N ASP A 113 -11.25 32.74 -3.33
CA ASP A 113 -11.55 33.92 -2.54
C ASP A 113 -12.34 34.97 -3.32
N ILE A 114 -12.16 35.01 -4.66
CA ILE A 114 -12.90 35.92 -5.54
C ILE A 114 -14.42 35.80 -5.38
N TRP A 115 -14.93 34.61 -4.99
CA TRP A 115 -16.36 34.44 -4.73
C TRP A 115 -16.82 35.30 -3.54
N PHE A 116 -15.98 35.44 -2.53
CA PHE A 116 -16.30 36.20 -1.32
C PHE A 116 -16.03 37.69 -1.52
N ASP A 117 -15.01 38.06 -2.26
CA ASP A 117 -14.55 39.44 -2.46
C ASP A 117 -15.44 40.23 -3.41
N LEU A 118 -15.95 39.60 -4.47
CA LEU A 118 -16.71 40.31 -5.49
C LEU A 118 -18.22 40.24 -5.25
N PRO A 119 -18.95 41.31 -5.59
CA PRO A 119 -20.42 41.32 -5.61
C PRO A 119 -20.97 40.43 -6.75
N ALA A 120 -22.20 39.92 -6.58
CA ALA A 120 -22.82 38.97 -7.51
C ALA A 120 -22.77 39.41 -9.01
N HIS A 121 -22.99 40.70 -9.29
CA HIS A 121 -22.99 41.21 -10.67
C HIS A 121 -21.63 41.16 -11.38
N LYS A 122 -20.51 41.06 -10.64
CA LYS A 122 -19.17 40.87 -11.20
C LYS A 122 -18.79 39.43 -11.38
N LEU A 123 -19.50 38.51 -10.73
CA LEU A 123 -19.31 37.06 -10.83
C LEU A 123 -20.23 36.41 -11.88
N LEU A 124 -21.21 37.14 -12.40
CA LEU A 124 -22.12 36.67 -13.42
C LEU A 124 -21.67 37.10 -14.82
N PRO A 125 -21.89 36.27 -15.87
CA PRO A 125 -21.74 36.68 -17.23
C PRO A 125 -22.66 37.89 -17.53
N GLN A 126 -22.28 38.72 -18.53
CA GLN A 126 -23.10 39.85 -18.96
C GLN A 126 -24.45 39.38 -19.54
N GLY A 127 -25.52 40.09 -19.22
CA GLY A 127 -26.84 39.83 -19.80
C GLY A 127 -27.64 38.71 -19.13
N ILE A 128 -27.14 38.10 -18.06
CA ILE A 128 -27.89 37.05 -17.32
C ILE A 128 -29.16 37.64 -16.72
N THR A 129 -30.27 36.97 -16.98
CA THR A 129 -31.60 37.25 -16.38
C THR A 129 -32.19 36.02 -15.74
N CYS A 130 -33.04 36.21 -14.76
CA CYS A 130 -33.76 35.13 -14.09
C CYS A 130 -34.70 34.43 -15.11
N PRO A 131 -34.60 33.10 -15.25
CA PRO A 131 -35.43 32.36 -16.19
C PRO A 131 -36.94 32.39 -15.86
N LEU A 132 -37.26 32.71 -14.55
CA LEU A 132 -38.66 32.70 -14.10
C LEU A 132 -39.34 34.07 -14.18
N CYS A 133 -38.66 35.17 -13.84
CA CYS A 133 -39.26 36.50 -13.73
C CYS A 133 -38.52 37.60 -14.52
N HIS A 134 -37.48 37.22 -15.31
CA HIS A 134 -36.64 38.09 -16.10
C HIS A 134 -35.95 39.23 -15.31
N GLY A 135 -35.89 39.12 -13.98
CA GLY A 135 -35.10 40.05 -13.15
C GLY A 135 -33.60 39.90 -13.36
N ASN A 136 -32.84 40.98 -13.20
CA ASN A 136 -31.40 41.05 -13.48
C ASN A 136 -30.57 41.37 -12.24
N THR A 137 -31.19 41.35 -11.05
CA THR A 137 -30.49 41.59 -9.79
C THR A 137 -30.44 40.31 -8.96
N PHE A 138 -29.24 39.96 -8.48
CA PHE A 138 -28.98 38.68 -7.84
C PHE A 138 -28.17 38.86 -6.54
N ARG A 139 -28.41 37.94 -5.58
CA ARG A 139 -27.47 37.66 -4.47
C ARG A 139 -26.79 36.33 -4.72
N LYS A 140 -25.59 36.19 -4.24
CA LYS A 140 -24.84 34.93 -4.27
C LYS A 140 -25.15 34.06 -3.05
N GLU A 141 -24.95 32.75 -3.15
CA GLU A 141 -24.95 31.84 -2.02
C GLU A 141 -23.77 32.14 -1.09
N THR A 142 -23.97 31.92 0.20
CA THR A 142 -22.96 32.15 1.24
C THR A 142 -22.46 30.86 1.86
N ASP A 143 -23.15 29.75 1.63
CA ASP A 143 -22.74 28.44 2.11
C ASP A 143 -21.56 27.91 1.27
N ILE A 144 -20.76 27.07 1.91
CA ILE A 144 -19.66 26.33 1.27
C ILE A 144 -20.02 24.86 1.11
N LEU A 145 -19.27 24.19 0.23
CA LEU A 145 -19.40 22.75 0.06
C LEU A 145 -18.87 21.97 1.28
N ASP A 146 -19.44 20.81 1.52
CA ASP A 146 -18.90 19.81 2.42
C ASP A 146 -17.52 19.38 1.91
N VAL A 147 -16.50 19.40 2.75
CA VAL A 147 -15.12 18.96 2.43
C VAL A 147 -15.07 17.53 1.86
N TRP A 148 -16.04 16.68 2.19
CA TRP A 148 -16.16 15.35 1.59
C TRP A 148 -16.61 15.39 0.12
N PHE A 149 -17.27 16.46 -0.29
CA PHE A 149 -17.54 16.70 -1.71
C PHE A 149 -16.26 17.11 -2.43
N ASP A 150 -15.46 18.00 -1.84
CA ASP A 150 -14.19 18.46 -2.42
C ASP A 150 -13.24 17.26 -2.63
N SER A 151 -13.08 16.43 -1.61
CA SER A 151 -12.30 15.19 -1.73
C SER A 151 -12.95 14.16 -2.67
N GLY A 152 -14.28 14.14 -2.72
CA GLY A 152 -15.06 13.23 -3.58
C GLY A 152 -14.84 13.46 -5.07
N VAL A 153 -14.52 14.68 -5.49
CA VAL A 153 -14.25 15.00 -6.91
C VAL A 153 -12.77 14.92 -7.29
N SER A 154 -11.89 14.48 -6.37
CA SER A 154 -10.44 14.38 -6.62
C SER A 154 -10.06 13.50 -7.81
N PHE A 155 -10.90 12.53 -8.19
CA PHE A 155 -10.70 11.69 -9.38
C PHE A 155 -10.62 12.50 -10.68
N THR A 156 -11.19 13.72 -10.74
CA THR A 156 -11.12 14.58 -11.93
C THR A 156 -9.69 15.00 -12.30
N VAL A 157 -8.75 14.92 -11.33
CA VAL A 157 -7.32 15.12 -11.59
C VAL A 157 -6.79 14.08 -12.57
N LEU A 158 -7.28 12.84 -12.49
CA LEU A 158 -6.90 11.76 -13.40
C LEU A 158 -7.34 12.07 -14.84
N GLU A 159 -8.54 12.65 -15.00
CA GLU A 159 -9.06 13.04 -16.31
C GLU A 159 -8.30 14.24 -16.89
N ARG A 160 -7.99 15.26 -16.05
CA ARG A 160 -7.24 16.45 -16.46
C ARG A 160 -5.80 16.17 -16.87
N ARG A 161 -5.22 15.10 -16.35
CA ARG A 161 -3.85 14.65 -16.64
C ARG A 161 -3.86 13.34 -17.42
N GLY A 162 -4.81 13.18 -18.32
CA GLY A 162 -5.04 11.96 -19.12
C GLY A 162 -3.92 11.62 -20.11
N ASP A 163 -2.94 12.50 -20.28
CA ASP A 163 -1.70 12.26 -21.02
C ASP A 163 -0.82 11.19 -20.37
N TYR A 164 -0.83 11.09 -19.02
CA TYR A 164 -0.06 10.09 -18.27
C TYR A 164 -0.84 9.42 -17.13
N LEU A 165 -2.02 9.90 -16.76
CA LEU A 165 -2.90 9.28 -15.77
C LEU A 165 -4.13 8.67 -16.43
N LYS A 166 -4.75 7.69 -15.78
CA LYS A 166 -5.95 6.99 -16.27
C LYS A 166 -7.11 7.13 -15.29
N TYR A 167 -8.29 7.32 -15.82
CA TYR A 167 -9.56 7.24 -15.10
C TYR A 167 -10.38 6.05 -15.60
N PRO A 168 -10.90 5.19 -14.71
CA PRO A 168 -10.75 5.17 -13.24
C PRO A 168 -9.32 4.88 -12.78
N ALA A 169 -8.99 5.26 -11.52
CA ALA A 169 -7.75 4.86 -10.89
C ALA A 169 -7.64 3.32 -10.80
N ASP A 170 -6.42 2.79 -10.92
CA ASP A 170 -6.23 1.35 -10.75
C ASP A 170 -6.43 0.93 -9.29
N LEU A 171 -5.98 1.73 -8.33
CA LEU A 171 -6.07 1.44 -6.91
C LEU A 171 -6.36 2.71 -6.07
N TYR A 172 -7.35 2.63 -5.15
CA TYR A 172 -7.47 3.51 -4.01
C TYR A 172 -6.98 2.79 -2.75
N LEU A 173 -6.14 3.45 -1.94
CA LEU A 173 -5.54 2.86 -0.75
C LEU A 173 -5.71 3.81 0.43
N GLU A 174 -6.44 3.37 1.47
CA GLU A 174 -6.65 4.10 2.71
C GLU A 174 -7.14 3.20 3.85
N GLY A 175 -7.31 3.80 5.02
CA GLY A 175 -7.84 3.13 6.20
C GLY A 175 -9.32 2.75 6.11
N SER A 176 -9.73 1.87 6.99
CA SER A 176 -11.11 1.32 7.03
C SER A 176 -12.20 2.35 7.34
N ASP A 177 -11.86 3.50 7.92
CA ASP A 177 -12.79 4.62 8.15
C ASP A 177 -13.23 5.29 6.85
N GLN A 178 -12.45 5.19 5.77
CA GLN A 178 -12.73 5.81 4.48
C GLN A 178 -13.89 5.16 3.72
N HIS A 179 -14.40 4.01 4.15
CA HIS A 179 -15.67 3.48 3.66
C HIS A 179 -16.86 4.43 3.96
N ARG A 180 -16.75 5.26 5.01
CA ARG A 180 -17.71 6.34 5.32
C ARG A 180 -17.15 7.73 4.97
N GLY A 181 -15.98 7.82 4.42
CA GLY A 181 -15.28 9.03 4.04
C GLY A 181 -15.04 9.10 2.53
N TRP A 182 -13.77 9.15 2.15
CA TRP A 182 -13.32 9.39 0.77
C TRP A 182 -13.77 8.33 -0.24
N PHE A 183 -13.72 7.04 0.08
CA PHE A 183 -14.22 5.99 -0.83
C PHE A 183 -15.69 6.21 -1.17
N HIS A 184 -16.49 6.58 -0.16
CA HIS A 184 -17.92 6.78 -0.32
C HIS A 184 -18.22 8.06 -1.13
N SER A 185 -17.61 9.19 -0.77
CA SER A 185 -17.85 10.46 -1.46
C SER A 185 -17.37 10.42 -2.90
N SER A 186 -16.18 9.83 -3.16
CA SER A 186 -15.65 9.64 -4.51
C SER A 186 -16.56 8.76 -5.37
N LEU A 187 -17.07 7.67 -4.79
CA LEU A 187 -18.02 6.79 -5.50
C LEU A 187 -19.27 7.55 -5.92
N LEU A 188 -19.91 8.27 -4.99
CA LEU A 188 -21.15 9.01 -5.28
C LEU A 188 -20.93 10.12 -6.30
N CYS A 189 -19.86 10.91 -6.17
CA CYS A 189 -19.53 11.97 -7.12
C CYS A 189 -19.26 11.41 -8.52
N SER A 190 -18.48 10.33 -8.60
CA SER A 190 -18.13 9.71 -9.87
C SER A 190 -19.32 9.03 -10.54
N VAL A 191 -20.10 8.24 -9.83
CA VAL A 191 -21.31 7.60 -10.35
C VAL A 191 -22.33 8.65 -10.77
N GLY A 192 -22.53 9.71 -9.98
CA GLY A 192 -23.48 10.78 -10.30
C GLY A 192 -23.11 11.60 -11.54
N THR A 193 -21.83 11.61 -11.92
CA THR A 193 -21.34 12.46 -13.04
C THR A 193 -20.76 11.67 -14.22
N ARG A 194 -20.39 10.39 -14.03
CA ARG A 194 -19.70 9.52 -15.00
C ARG A 194 -20.33 8.14 -15.14
N ASP A 195 -21.36 7.82 -14.36
CA ASP A 195 -22.06 6.52 -14.30
C ASP A 195 -21.14 5.31 -14.01
N LYS A 196 -19.98 5.54 -13.38
CA LYS A 196 -19.03 4.46 -12.98
C LYS A 196 -18.24 4.81 -11.73
N ALA A 197 -17.68 3.79 -11.07
CA ALA A 197 -16.78 3.99 -9.93
C ALA A 197 -15.49 4.72 -10.36
N PRO A 198 -14.87 5.55 -9.47
CA PRO A 198 -13.64 6.26 -9.78
C PRO A 198 -12.38 5.39 -9.64
N PHE A 199 -12.53 4.15 -9.23
CA PHE A 199 -11.47 3.18 -8.96
C PHE A 199 -11.85 1.78 -9.44
N LYS A 200 -10.84 0.98 -9.81
CA LYS A 200 -11.00 -0.44 -10.18
C LYS A 200 -10.88 -1.35 -8.95
N SER A 201 -9.93 -1.03 -8.08
CA SER A 201 -9.67 -1.77 -6.84
C SER A 201 -9.58 -0.82 -5.65
N VAL A 202 -9.96 -1.30 -4.46
CA VAL A 202 -9.82 -0.58 -3.20
C VAL A 202 -9.08 -1.47 -2.21
N LEU A 203 -7.92 -1.02 -1.77
CA LEU A 203 -7.16 -1.67 -0.71
C LEU A 203 -7.38 -0.93 0.60
N THR A 204 -7.82 -1.67 1.62
CA THR A 204 -8.15 -1.12 2.93
C THR A 204 -7.21 -1.67 4.00
N HIS A 205 -6.59 -0.78 4.77
CA HIS A 205 -5.76 -1.15 5.91
C HIS A 205 -6.43 -0.81 7.25
N GLY A 206 -5.95 -1.47 8.32
CA GLY A 206 -6.27 -1.13 9.72
C GLY A 206 -5.49 0.08 10.23
N PHE A 207 -5.51 0.28 11.54
CA PHE A 207 -4.81 1.38 12.20
C PHE A 207 -3.51 0.92 12.85
N VAL A 208 -2.60 1.85 13.06
CA VAL A 208 -1.41 1.61 13.87
C VAL A 208 -1.78 1.79 15.35
N VAL A 209 -1.47 0.78 16.15
CA VAL A 209 -1.70 0.76 17.59
C VAL A 209 -0.38 0.53 18.34
N ASP A 210 -0.33 0.88 19.62
CA ASP A 210 0.86 0.60 20.44
C ASP A 210 1.07 -0.92 20.68
N GLY A 211 2.18 -1.30 21.28
CA GLY A 211 2.49 -2.70 21.58
C GLY A 211 1.42 -3.44 22.38
N ASN A 212 0.57 -2.71 23.11
CA ASN A 212 -0.55 -3.25 23.89
C ASN A 212 -1.89 -3.25 23.11
N GLY A 213 -1.89 -2.88 21.83
CA GLY A 213 -3.09 -2.80 21.01
C GLY A 213 -3.97 -1.57 21.27
N ARG A 214 -3.43 -0.51 21.89
CA ARG A 214 -4.17 0.72 22.20
C ARG A 214 -3.93 1.75 21.11
N LYS A 215 -4.97 2.50 20.76
CA LYS A 215 -4.87 3.61 19.81
C LYS A 215 -3.79 4.60 20.25
N MET A 216 -2.87 4.92 19.36
CA MET A 216 -1.86 5.95 19.57
C MET A 216 -2.49 7.35 19.59
N SER A 217 -2.05 8.18 20.52
CA SER A 217 -2.46 9.59 20.59
C SER A 217 -1.44 10.43 21.35
N LYS A 218 -1.29 11.70 20.96
CA LYS A 218 -0.41 12.66 21.65
C LYS A 218 -0.79 12.81 23.13
N SER A 219 -2.09 12.81 23.44
CA SER A 219 -2.56 12.97 24.82
C SER A 219 -2.25 11.78 25.74
N ARG A 220 -1.94 10.62 25.16
CA ARG A 220 -1.52 9.42 25.92
C ARG A 220 -0.01 9.25 26.01
N GLY A 221 0.76 10.02 25.23
CA GLY A 221 2.21 9.91 25.18
C GLY A 221 2.72 8.58 24.58
N ASN A 222 1.89 7.85 23.86
CA ASN A 222 2.23 6.55 23.26
C ASN A 222 2.40 6.61 21.73
N SER A 223 2.53 7.80 21.18
CA SER A 223 2.75 7.99 19.75
C SER A 223 4.22 7.80 19.41
N ILE A 224 4.50 7.02 18.36
CA ILE A 224 5.82 6.87 17.74
C ILE A 224 5.73 7.54 16.37
N TYR A 225 6.63 8.47 16.11
CA TYR A 225 6.64 9.21 14.84
C TYR A 225 7.59 8.56 13.82
N PRO A 226 7.24 8.55 12.53
CA PRO A 226 8.11 8.00 11.49
C PRO A 226 9.53 8.56 11.50
N GLU A 227 9.69 9.87 11.76
CA GLU A 227 10.99 10.54 11.83
C GLU A 227 11.88 9.97 12.95
N GLU A 228 11.30 9.63 14.09
CA GLU A 228 12.03 9.02 15.22
C GLU A 228 12.57 7.64 14.83
N VAL A 229 11.74 6.84 14.14
CA VAL A 229 12.12 5.52 13.65
C VAL A 229 13.20 5.65 12.57
N ILE A 230 13.02 6.54 11.60
CA ILE A 230 13.96 6.75 10.51
C ILE A 230 15.32 7.22 11.03
N ASN A 231 15.34 8.16 11.96
CA ASN A 231 16.58 8.69 12.53
C ASN A 231 17.34 7.64 13.36
N LYS A 232 16.64 6.74 14.04
CA LYS A 232 17.26 5.72 14.89
C LYS A 232 17.64 4.44 14.14
N TYR A 233 16.77 3.98 13.24
CA TYR A 233 16.89 2.66 12.60
C TYR A 233 17.10 2.71 11.10
N GLY A 234 16.81 3.84 10.46
CA GLY A 234 16.76 3.98 9.01
C GLY A 234 15.36 3.71 8.44
N ALA A 235 15.11 4.26 7.25
CA ALA A 235 13.80 4.15 6.58
C ALA A 235 13.43 2.70 6.23
N GLU A 236 14.40 1.85 5.97
CA GLU A 236 14.16 0.45 5.59
C GLU A 236 13.58 -0.40 6.71
N ILE A 237 13.93 -0.10 7.98
CA ILE A 237 13.32 -0.80 9.11
C ILE A 237 11.85 -0.44 9.26
N LEU A 238 11.49 0.82 9.02
CA LEU A 238 10.08 1.25 9.00
C LEU A 238 9.30 0.56 7.87
N ARG A 239 9.88 0.51 6.65
CA ARG A 239 9.29 -0.18 5.50
C ARG A 239 9.15 -1.68 5.73
N LEU A 240 10.19 -2.30 6.29
CA LEU A 240 10.20 -3.72 6.60
C LEU A 240 9.17 -4.07 7.68
N TRP A 241 8.97 -3.19 8.68
CA TRP A 241 7.92 -3.35 9.66
C TRP A 241 6.54 -3.37 8.99
N VAL A 242 6.22 -2.38 8.16
CA VAL A 242 4.94 -2.32 7.43
C VAL A 242 4.73 -3.58 6.57
N ALA A 243 5.79 -4.02 5.87
CA ALA A 243 5.72 -5.21 5.03
C ALA A 243 5.64 -6.52 5.82
N SER A 244 6.09 -6.56 7.07
CA SER A 244 6.05 -7.77 7.91
C SER A 244 4.71 -8.02 8.59
N GLU A 245 3.85 -6.99 8.65
CA GLU A 245 2.56 -7.05 9.34
C GLU A 245 1.42 -7.37 8.37
N ASP A 246 0.36 -8.03 8.86
CA ASP A 246 -0.89 -8.17 8.12
C ASP A 246 -1.75 -6.92 8.29
N TYR A 247 -1.59 -5.96 7.39
CA TYR A 247 -2.26 -4.66 7.42
C TYR A 247 -3.80 -4.73 7.30
N ARG A 248 -4.38 -5.90 6.98
CA ARG A 248 -5.84 -6.07 6.90
C ARG A 248 -6.54 -5.87 8.24
N GLY A 249 -5.79 -5.99 9.35
CA GLY A 249 -6.20 -5.61 10.69
C GLY A 249 -5.37 -4.47 11.24
N ASP A 250 -5.59 -4.13 12.53
CA ASP A 250 -4.76 -3.15 13.24
C ASP A 250 -3.35 -3.72 13.47
N ILE A 251 -2.32 -2.94 13.15
CA ILE A 251 -0.92 -3.35 13.27
C ILE A 251 -0.25 -2.71 14.48
N ARG A 252 0.59 -3.49 15.17
CA ARG A 252 1.26 -3.04 16.38
C ARG A 252 2.63 -2.46 16.09
N LEU A 253 2.94 -1.35 16.75
CA LEU A 253 4.26 -0.74 16.71
C LEU A 253 4.80 -0.57 18.14
N SER A 254 5.98 -1.11 18.38
CA SER A 254 6.73 -0.93 19.62
C SER A 254 8.22 -0.97 19.35
N GLN A 255 9.01 -0.46 20.31
CA GLN A 255 10.47 -0.50 20.24
C GLN A 255 11.00 -1.94 20.07
N GLU A 256 10.44 -2.89 20.83
CA GLU A 256 10.82 -4.29 20.76
C GLU A 256 10.60 -4.92 19.39
N ILE A 257 9.49 -4.56 18.71
CA ILE A 257 9.20 -5.01 17.34
C ILE A 257 10.27 -4.47 16.38
N LEU A 258 10.63 -3.20 16.50
CA LEU A 258 11.65 -2.57 15.66
C LEU A 258 13.04 -3.17 15.88
N ASP A 259 13.40 -3.46 17.13
CA ASP A 259 14.68 -4.11 17.47
C ASP A 259 14.78 -5.52 16.86
N ARG A 260 13.72 -6.32 16.92
CA ARG A 260 13.66 -7.65 16.29
C ARG A 260 13.77 -7.56 14.76
N LEU A 261 13.11 -6.57 14.15
CA LEU A 261 13.21 -6.37 12.71
C LEU A 261 14.57 -5.87 12.27
N THR A 262 15.28 -5.12 13.09
CA THR A 262 16.66 -4.73 12.84
C THR A 262 17.58 -5.96 12.76
N GLU A 263 17.38 -6.95 13.64
CA GLU A 263 18.14 -8.21 13.57
C GLU A 263 17.76 -9.03 12.32
N ALA A 264 16.48 -9.05 11.94
CA ALA A 264 16.05 -9.71 10.71
C ALA A 264 16.65 -9.04 9.45
N TYR A 265 16.65 -7.72 9.41
CA TYR A 265 17.28 -6.94 8.35
C TYR A 265 18.79 -7.22 8.24
N ARG A 266 19.52 -7.28 9.37
CA ARG A 266 20.95 -7.64 9.37
C ARG A 266 21.19 -9.00 8.71
N ARG A 267 20.34 -9.99 8.96
CA ARG A 267 20.46 -11.32 8.36
C ARG A 267 20.27 -11.26 6.86
N LEU A 268 19.26 -10.52 6.37
CA LEU A 268 19.07 -10.30 4.93
C LEU A 268 20.27 -9.61 4.30
N ARG A 269 20.76 -8.51 4.89
CA ARG A 269 21.93 -7.78 4.40
C ARG A 269 23.20 -8.64 4.41
N ASN A 270 23.40 -9.47 5.43
CA ASN A 270 24.53 -10.39 5.48
C ASN A 270 24.45 -11.47 4.40
N THR A 271 23.25 -11.92 4.02
CA THR A 271 23.09 -12.85 2.89
C THR A 271 23.57 -12.21 1.60
N PHE A 272 23.13 -10.98 1.28
CA PHE A 272 23.61 -10.25 0.10
C PHE A 272 25.14 -10.03 0.12
N ARG A 273 25.68 -9.64 1.28
CA ARG A 273 27.12 -9.47 1.45
C ARG A 273 27.89 -10.75 1.20
N TYR A 274 27.38 -11.89 1.65
CA TYR A 274 28.00 -13.19 1.41
C TYR A 274 27.97 -13.55 -0.09
N LEU A 275 26.82 -13.36 -0.75
CA LEU A 275 26.67 -13.62 -2.19
C LEU A 275 27.65 -12.77 -3.01
N LEU A 276 27.65 -11.46 -2.81
CA LEU A 276 28.56 -10.54 -3.51
C LEU A 276 30.04 -10.88 -3.25
N GLY A 277 30.40 -11.17 -2.00
CA GLY A 277 31.76 -11.49 -1.62
C GLY A 277 32.31 -12.78 -2.26
N ASN A 278 31.41 -13.73 -2.60
CA ASN A 278 31.83 -14.98 -3.28
C ASN A 278 31.69 -14.95 -4.81
N LEU A 279 31.22 -13.82 -5.34
CA LEU A 279 31.10 -13.59 -6.79
C LEU A 279 32.13 -12.60 -7.33
N TYR A 280 33.08 -12.12 -6.52
CA TYR A 280 34.04 -11.08 -6.90
C TYR A 280 34.89 -11.44 -8.12
N ASP A 281 35.12 -12.73 -8.37
CA ASP A 281 35.94 -13.31 -9.44
C ASP A 281 35.09 -14.05 -10.50
N PHE A 282 33.81 -13.83 -10.55
CA PHE A 282 32.86 -14.52 -11.41
C PHE A 282 32.34 -13.59 -12.51
N ASP A 283 32.59 -13.92 -13.75
CA ASP A 283 31.99 -13.27 -14.93
C ASP A 283 30.88 -14.18 -15.48
N PRO A 284 29.57 -13.80 -15.35
CA PRO A 284 28.47 -14.65 -15.78
C PRO A 284 28.54 -15.08 -17.26
N LEU A 285 29.18 -14.25 -18.11
CA LEU A 285 29.28 -14.53 -19.54
C LEU A 285 30.37 -15.56 -19.87
N LYS A 286 31.32 -15.77 -18.97
CA LYS A 286 32.48 -16.65 -19.22
C LYS A 286 32.52 -17.88 -18.33
N ASP A 287 32.10 -17.70 -17.07
CA ASP A 287 32.33 -18.65 -15.99
C ASP A 287 31.07 -19.45 -15.62
N ALA A 288 29.90 -19.03 -16.13
CA ALA A 288 28.66 -19.75 -15.86
C ALA A 288 28.68 -21.14 -16.50
N VAL A 289 28.20 -22.12 -15.73
CA VAL A 289 28.06 -23.49 -16.22
C VAL A 289 26.60 -23.78 -16.55
N SER A 290 26.36 -24.70 -17.49
CA SER A 290 24.99 -25.07 -17.87
C SER A 290 24.25 -25.74 -16.71
N TYR A 291 22.90 -25.68 -16.69
CA TYR A 291 22.09 -26.29 -15.64
C TYR A 291 22.39 -27.78 -15.42
N HIS A 292 22.64 -28.52 -16.51
CA HIS A 292 22.94 -29.96 -16.46
C HIS A 292 24.33 -30.25 -15.88
N ASP A 293 25.26 -29.32 -15.98
CA ASP A 293 26.59 -29.41 -15.41
C ASP A 293 26.69 -28.93 -13.96
N LEU A 294 25.63 -28.31 -13.42
CA LEU A 294 25.59 -27.91 -12.03
C LEU A 294 25.60 -29.14 -11.11
N GLN A 295 26.24 -28.97 -9.97
CA GLN A 295 26.15 -29.98 -8.91
C GLN A 295 24.73 -30.11 -8.37
N GLU A 296 24.36 -31.30 -7.87
CA GLU A 296 23.01 -31.61 -7.41
C GLU A 296 22.51 -30.63 -6.35
N LEU A 297 23.34 -30.24 -5.38
CA LEU A 297 23.00 -29.28 -4.35
C LEU A 297 22.73 -27.90 -4.93
N ASP A 298 23.43 -27.48 -5.99
CA ASP A 298 23.21 -26.19 -6.64
C ASP A 298 21.89 -26.17 -7.41
N ARG A 299 21.55 -27.29 -8.09
CA ARG A 299 20.24 -27.47 -8.73
C ARG A 299 19.10 -27.45 -7.73
N TRP A 300 19.29 -28.10 -6.57
CA TRP A 300 18.33 -28.03 -5.47
C TRP A 300 18.10 -26.58 -4.99
N ALA A 301 19.16 -25.81 -4.81
CA ALA A 301 19.04 -24.40 -4.38
C ALA A 301 18.33 -23.55 -5.42
N LEU A 302 18.57 -23.80 -6.72
CA LEU A 302 17.87 -23.11 -7.81
C LEU A 302 16.37 -23.48 -7.87
N HIS A 303 16.03 -24.74 -7.64
CA HIS A 303 14.63 -25.15 -7.52
C HIS A 303 13.92 -24.40 -6.37
N GLN A 304 14.53 -24.36 -5.19
CA GLN A 304 14.01 -23.61 -4.03
C GLN A 304 13.85 -22.10 -4.34
N LEU A 305 14.72 -21.54 -5.16
CA LEU A 305 14.62 -20.17 -5.66
C LEU A 305 13.37 -19.99 -6.55
N GLN A 306 13.05 -20.96 -7.43
CA GLN A 306 11.87 -20.87 -8.28
C GLN A 306 10.58 -20.90 -7.46
N GLU A 307 10.48 -21.77 -6.46
CA GLU A 307 9.35 -21.83 -5.54
C GLU A 307 9.18 -20.50 -4.76
N LEU A 308 10.29 -19.92 -4.27
CA LEU A 308 10.29 -18.62 -3.64
C LEU A 308 9.76 -17.55 -4.60
N THR A 309 10.25 -17.54 -5.83
CA THR A 309 9.91 -16.54 -6.85
C THR A 309 8.42 -16.54 -7.17
N GLU A 310 7.83 -17.71 -7.41
CA GLU A 310 6.39 -17.85 -7.65
C GLU A 310 5.57 -17.32 -6.46
N LYS A 311 5.95 -17.75 -5.26
CA LYS A 311 5.28 -17.34 -4.03
C LYS A 311 5.33 -15.84 -3.84
N VAL A 312 6.49 -15.23 -4.04
CA VAL A 312 6.70 -13.79 -3.83
C VAL A 312 5.96 -12.96 -4.89
N ILE A 313 6.08 -13.31 -6.17
CA ILE A 313 5.38 -12.59 -7.24
C ILE A 313 3.86 -12.70 -7.07
N GLY A 314 3.35 -13.91 -6.79
CA GLY A 314 1.94 -14.12 -6.50
C GLY A 314 1.45 -13.34 -5.28
N SER A 315 2.29 -13.21 -4.25
CA SER A 315 1.96 -12.41 -3.05
C SER A 315 1.95 -10.91 -3.34
N TYR A 316 2.83 -10.39 -4.20
CA TYR A 316 2.76 -9.00 -4.67
C TYR A 316 1.47 -8.72 -5.42
N GLN A 317 1.05 -9.62 -6.30
CA GLN A 317 -0.20 -9.48 -7.05
C GLN A 317 -1.44 -9.43 -6.15
N ARG A 318 -1.40 -10.11 -5.00
CA ARG A 318 -2.48 -10.12 -3.99
C ARG A 318 -2.28 -9.14 -2.85
N PHE A 319 -1.23 -8.30 -2.91
CA PHE A 319 -0.86 -7.34 -1.85
C PHE A 319 -0.61 -7.99 -0.47
N GLU A 320 -0.09 -9.22 -0.44
CA GLU A 320 0.20 -10.00 0.77
C GLU A 320 1.66 -9.82 1.22
N TYR A 321 2.04 -8.60 1.61
CA TYR A 321 3.43 -8.24 1.90
C TYR A 321 4.03 -9.04 3.06
N HIS A 322 3.26 -9.38 4.10
CA HIS A 322 3.72 -10.21 5.22
C HIS A 322 4.15 -11.62 4.75
N SER A 323 3.48 -12.19 3.76
CA SER A 323 3.86 -13.46 3.14
C SER A 323 5.18 -13.36 2.37
N ILE A 324 5.43 -12.21 1.72
CA ILE A 324 6.69 -11.93 1.03
C ILE A 324 7.84 -11.86 2.04
N TYR A 325 7.67 -11.02 3.08
CA TYR A 325 8.67 -10.89 4.13
C TYR A 325 9.03 -12.25 4.73
N GLN A 326 8.04 -13.04 5.08
CA GLN A 326 8.26 -14.34 5.71
C GLN A 326 8.94 -15.34 4.77
N ALA A 327 8.53 -15.39 3.49
CA ALA A 327 9.12 -16.28 2.50
C ALA A 327 10.60 -15.93 2.25
N VAL A 328 10.90 -14.65 2.01
CA VAL A 328 12.26 -14.17 1.78
C VAL A 328 13.15 -14.38 3.01
N TYR A 329 12.66 -14.02 4.20
CA TYR A 329 13.41 -14.21 5.44
C TYR A 329 13.74 -15.68 5.68
N ASN A 330 12.76 -16.57 5.54
CA ASN A 330 12.97 -18.01 5.72
C ASN A 330 13.95 -18.56 4.67
N PHE A 331 13.84 -18.16 3.43
CA PHE A 331 14.79 -18.57 2.39
C PHE A 331 16.22 -18.13 2.71
N CYS A 332 16.43 -16.86 3.07
CA CYS A 332 17.75 -16.35 3.43
C CYS A 332 18.34 -17.03 4.69
N VAL A 333 17.52 -17.27 5.71
CA VAL A 333 18.00 -17.78 6.99
C VAL A 333 18.04 -19.29 7.04
N LEU A 334 16.96 -19.97 6.64
CA LEU A 334 16.82 -21.41 6.78
C LEU A 334 17.41 -22.15 5.57
N THR A 335 17.06 -21.74 4.37
CA THR A 335 17.53 -22.43 3.15
C THR A 335 18.98 -22.07 2.82
N LEU A 336 19.29 -20.77 2.76
CA LEU A 336 20.63 -20.32 2.40
C LEU A 336 21.60 -20.40 3.57
N SER A 337 21.47 -19.53 4.59
CA SER A 337 22.52 -19.34 5.60
C SER A 337 22.77 -20.57 6.46
N SER A 338 21.73 -21.27 6.91
CA SER A 338 21.87 -22.42 7.81
C SER A 338 22.17 -23.75 7.12
N PHE A 339 22.08 -23.79 5.80
CA PHE A 339 22.27 -25.03 5.05
C PHE A 339 23.13 -24.83 3.81
N TYR A 340 22.61 -24.24 2.73
CA TYR A 340 23.26 -24.20 1.44
C TYR A 340 24.62 -23.48 1.49
N LEU A 341 24.66 -22.25 1.98
CA LEU A 341 25.88 -21.44 2.04
C LEU A 341 26.91 -22.02 3.03
N ASP A 342 26.47 -22.72 4.07
CA ASP A 342 27.36 -23.37 5.02
C ASP A 342 28.13 -24.53 4.34
N ILE A 343 27.44 -25.35 3.57
CA ILE A 343 28.05 -26.45 2.81
C ILE A 343 28.98 -25.92 1.70
N LEU A 344 28.63 -24.79 1.07
CA LEU A 344 29.43 -24.24 -0.03
C LEU A 344 30.81 -23.72 0.39
N LYS A 345 31.07 -23.48 1.69
CA LYS A 345 32.34 -22.92 2.16
C LYS A 345 33.54 -23.72 1.69
N ASP A 346 33.48 -25.04 1.76
CA ASP A 346 34.60 -25.87 1.29
C ASP A 346 34.86 -25.71 -0.20
N ARG A 347 33.82 -25.72 -1.03
CA ARG A 347 33.93 -25.52 -2.46
C ARG A 347 34.42 -24.12 -2.84
N LEU A 348 33.93 -23.09 -2.16
CA LEU A 348 34.27 -21.70 -2.46
C LEU A 348 35.66 -21.29 -2.01
N TYR A 349 36.18 -21.89 -0.92
CA TYR A 349 37.43 -21.44 -0.29
C TYR A 349 38.60 -22.40 -0.46
N THR A 350 38.35 -23.68 -0.73
CA THR A 350 39.42 -24.69 -0.77
C THR A 350 39.65 -25.31 -2.16
N THR A 351 38.74 -25.16 -3.09
CA THR A 351 38.91 -25.69 -4.45
C THR A 351 39.68 -24.73 -5.36
N PRO A 352 40.31 -25.21 -6.44
CA PRO A 352 40.97 -24.35 -7.39
C PRO A 352 40.05 -23.30 -8.01
N PHE A 353 40.62 -22.13 -8.30
CA PHE A 353 39.91 -20.96 -8.80
C PHE A 353 38.97 -21.24 -9.99
N ASN A 354 39.39 -22.04 -10.94
CA ASN A 354 38.64 -22.41 -12.16
C ASN A 354 38.03 -23.81 -12.10
N SER A 355 37.86 -24.39 -10.90
CA SER A 355 37.27 -25.72 -10.80
C SER A 355 35.77 -25.70 -11.15
N LYS A 356 35.28 -26.81 -11.74
CA LYS A 356 33.87 -26.97 -12.06
C LYS A 356 32.97 -26.83 -10.82
N GLU A 357 33.43 -27.34 -9.69
CA GLU A 357 32.74 -27.34 -8.42
C GLU A 357 32.51 -25.89 -7.90
N ARG A 358 33.57 -25.07 -8.03
CA ARG A 358 33.49 -23.66 -7.63
C ARG A 358 32.58 -22.86 -8.59
N ARG A 359 32.77 -23.02 -9.90
CA ARG A 359 31.97 -22.35 -10.92
C ARG A 359 30.49 -22.76 -10.87
N SER A 360 30.20 -24.03 -10.57
CA SER A 360 28.85 -24.51 -10.33
C SER A 360 28.20 -23.74 -9.17
N ALA A 361 28.87 -23.65 -8.02
CA ALA A 361 28.40 -22.90 -6.87
C ALA A 361 28.18 -21.41 -7.21
N GLN A 362 29.16 -20.77 -7.86
CA GLN A 362 29.08 -19.36 -8.24
C GLN A 362 27.95 -19.07 -9.23
N THR A 363 27.68 -19.96 -10.17
CA THR A 363 26.56 -19.86 -11.10
C THR A 363 25.23 -19.82 -10.33
N ALA A 364 25.03 -20.74 -9.39
CA ALA A 364 23.84 -20.77 -8.57
C ALA A 364 23.75 -19.54 -7.65
N LEU A 365 24.86 -19.09 -7.05
CA LEU A 365 24.87 -17.88 -6.22
C LEU A 365 24.52 -16.61 -7.02
N ASN A 366 24.99 -16.52 -8.27
CA ASN A 366 24.66 -15.40 -9.15
C ASN A 366 23.16 -15.37 -9.50
N GLU A 367 22.58 -16.51 -9.86
CA GLU A 367 21.16 -16.63 -10.11
C GLU A 367 20.31 -16.25 -8.88
N ILE A 368 20.72 -16.70 -7.69
CA ILE A 368 20.07 -16.36 -6.43
C ILE A 368 20.18 -14.86 -6.16
N LEU A 369 21.33 -14.24 -6.33
CA LEU A 369 21.57 -12.82 -6.14
C LEU A 369 20.69 -11.97 -7.05
N GLU A 370 20.74 -12.25 -8.36
CA GLU A 370 20.00 -11.51 -9.38
C GLU A 370 18.47 -11.58 -9.19
N CYS A 371 17.96 -12.74 -8.79
CA CYS A 371 16.54 -12.90 -8.52
C CYS A 371 16.16 -12.24 -7.18
N LEU A 372 16.88 -12.56 -6.10
CA LEU A 372 16.54 -12.12 -4.76
C LEU A 372 16.56 -10.59 -4.60
N VAL A 373 17.55 -9.91 -5.21
CA VAL A 373 17.65 -8.45 -5.14
C VAL A 373 16.45 -7.77 -5.78
N ARG A 374 15.93 -8.30 -6.89
CA ARG A 374 14.71 -7.81 -7.53
C ARG A 374 13.48 -8.04 -6.67
N LEU A 375 13.35 -9.24 -6.10
CA LEU A 375 12.19 -9.59 -5.27
C LEU A 375 12.06 -8.72 -4.02
N VAL A 376 13.17 -8.23 -3.46
CA VAL A 376 13.13 -7.39 -2.25
C VAL A 376 13.13 -5.89 -2.53
N ALA A 377 13.44 -5.46 -3.75
CA ALA A 377 13.58 -4.05 -4.12
C ALA A 377 12.36 -3.18 -3.74
N PRO A 378 11.09 -3.62 -3.89
CA PRO A 378 9.96 -2.82 -3.46
C PRO A 378 9.86 -2.62 -1.94
N ILE A 379 10.47 -3.49 -1.12
CA ILE A 379 10.38 -3.44 0.35
C ILE A 379 11.58 -2.74 0.95
N ILE A 380 12.80 -3.13 0.57
CA ILE A 380 14.08 -2.55 1.05
C ILE A 380 14.86 -1.90 -0.11
N PRO A 381 14.35 -0.77 -0.62
CA PRO A 381 14.79 -0.17 -1.88
C PRO A 381 16.25 0.29 -1.87
N PHE A 382 16.73 0.88 -0.78
CA PHE A 382 18.09 1.42 -0.69
C PHE A 382 19.13 0.30 -0.64
N THR A 383 18.87 -0.74 0.14
CA THR A 383 19.75 -1.93 0.20
C THR A 383 19.76 -2.66 -1.14
N ALA A 384 18.60 -2.79 -1.80
CA ALA A 384 18.52 -3.45 -3.09
C ALA A 384 19.30 -2.68 -4.17
N ASP A 385 19.20 -1.36 -4.20
CA ASP A 385 19.94 -0.52 -5.16
C ASP A 385 21.45 -0.53 -4.88
N GLU A 386 21.85 -0.45 -3.60
CA GLU A 386 23.25 -0.64 -3.19
C GLU A 386 23.81 -2.01 -3.66
N VAL A 387 23.08 -3.10 -3.42
CA VAL A 387 23.47 -4.44 -3.89
C VAL A 387 23.56 -4.50 -5.40
N TRP A 388 22.60 -3.87 -6.10
CA TRP A 388 22.55 -3.82 -7.54
C TRP A 388 23.79 -3.19 -8.18
N GLU A 389 24.33 -2.14 -7.58
CA GLU A 389 25.55 -1.49 -8.04
C GLU A 389 26.74 -2.47 -8.13
N TYR A 390 26.81 -3.44 -7.21
CA TYR A 390 27.90 -4.42 -7.12
C TYR A 390 27.64 -5.72 -7.89
N THR A 391 26.49 -5.88 -8.55
CA THR A 391 26.26 -7.06 -9.41
C THR A 391 27.07 -6.99 -10.70
N HIS A 392 27.47 -8.14 -11.22
CA HIS A 392 28.31 -8.24 -12.42
C HIS A 392 27.55 -8.25 -13.76
N ASN A 393 26.24 -8.07 -13.72
CA ASN A 393 25.44 -8.00 -14.93
C ASN A 393 25.76 -6.72 -15.72
N LYS A 394 26.40 -6.87 -16.90
CA LYS A 394 26.80 -5.74 -17.75
C LYS A 394 25.64 -5.09 -18.52
N GLU A 395 24.55 -5.81 -18.67
CA GLU A 395 23.34 -5.34 -19.35
C GLU A 395 22.29 -4.79 -18.37
N LYS A 396 22.65 -4.66 -17.09
CA LYS A 396 21.74 -4.20 -16.06
C LYS A 396 21.26 -2.76 -16.30
N SER A 397 20.03 -2.49 -15.91
CA SER A 397 19.49 -1.14 -15.82
C SER A 397 20.29 -0.27 -14.85
N ILE A 398 20.20 1.06 -15.01
CA ILE A 398 20.92 2.02 -14.17
C ILE A 398 20.56 1.92 -12.69
N SER A 399 19.34 1.48 -12.39
CA SER A 399 18.84 1.21 -11.05
C SER A 399 17.95 -0.03 -11.06
N ILE A 400 18.00 -0.81 -9.98
CA ILE A 400 17.10 -1.95 -9.77
C ILE A 400 15.62 -1.57 -9.87
N HIS A 401 15.28 -0.31 -9.56
CA HIS A 401 13.90 0.20 -9.58
C HIS A 401 13.33 0.43 -10.98
N THR A 402 14.18 0.35 -12.01
CA THR A 402 13.78 0.39 -13.42
C THR A 402 13.83 -0.97 -14.10
N ASP A 403 14.14 -2.02 -13.32
CA ASP A 403 14.18 -3.39 -13.81
C ASP A 403 12.89 -4.17 -13.45
N LEU A 404 12.72 -5.33 -14.05
CA LEU A 404 11.55 -6.18 -13.87
C LEU A 404 11.87 -7.39 -13.00
N PHE A 405 10.85 -7.96 -12.37
CA PHE A 405 10.97 -9.27 -11.73
C PHE A 405 11.31 -10.33 -12.77
N ILE A 406 12.25 -11.20 -12.43
CA ILE A 406 12.51 -12.41 -13.22
C ILE A 406 11.41 -13.41 -12.88
N PRO A 407 10.60 -13.86 -13.85
CA PRO A 407 9.58 -14.88 -13.58
C PRO A 407 10.25 -16.21 -13.21
N ALA A 408 9.54 -17.06 -12.50
CA ALA A 408 10.01 -18.40 -12.23
C ALA A 408 10.19 -19.19 -13.54
N ARG A 409 11.25 -19.97 -13.61
CA ARG A 409 11.65 -20.75 -14.78
C ARG A 409 11.44 -22.24 -14.51
N GLU A 410 10.51 -22.84 -15.25
CA GLU A 410 10.15 -24.26 -15.09
C GLU A 410 11.34 -25.20 -15.39
N GLU A 411 12.23 -24.78 -16.31
CA GLU A 411 13.44 -25.55 -16.65
C GLU A 411 14.46 -25.67 -15.50
N LEU A 412 14.32 -24.86 -14.46
CA LEU A 412 15.14 -24.93 -13.24
C LEU A 412 14.47 -25.70 -12.10
N LYS A 413 13.29 -26.24 -12.34
CA LYS A 413 12.57 -27.10 -11.38
C LYS A 413 12.86 -28.57 -11.67
N ASP A 414 13.16 -29.33 -10.63
CA ASP A 414 13.44 -30.74 -10.65
C ASP A 414 12.72 -31.43 -9.47
N ASN A 415 11.53 -31.92 -9.73
CA ASN A 415 10.66 -32.49 -8.69
C ASN A 415 11.22 -33.80 -8.13
N GLU A 416 11.86 -34.65 -8.96
CA GLU A 416 12.50 -35.88 -8.48
C GLU A 416 13.68 -35.59 -7.55
N LEU A 417 14.42 -34.53 -7.85
CA LEU A 417 15.49 -34.05 -6.99
C LEU A 417 14.94 -33.58 -5.64
N ILE A 418 13.87 -32.82 -5.64
CA ILE A 418 13.26 -32.31 -4.38
C ILE A 418 12.77 -33.43 -3.51
N GLU A 419 12.04 -34.41 -4.04
CA GLU A 419 11.57 -35.57 -3.28
C GLU A 419 12.74 -36.30 -2.57
N ARG A 420 13.86 -36.47 -3.26
CA ARG A 420 15.06 -37.06 -2.65
C ARG A 420 15.65 -36.18 -1.54
N TRP A 421 15.72 -34.87 -1.80
CA TRP A 421 16.27 -33.93 -0.81
C TRP A 421 15.37 -33.75 0.39
N GLU A 422 14.08 -33.87 0.28
CA GLU A 422 13.15 -33.90 1.42
C GLU A 422 13.48 -35.05 2.38
N VAL A 423 13.74 -36.24 1.85
CA VAL A 423 14.16 -37.37 2.68
C VAL A 423 15.48 -37.08 3.38
N ILE A 424 16.49 -36.56 2.65
CA ILE A 424 17.81 -36.23 3.19
C ILE A 424 17.70 -35.16 4.31
N LEU A 425 16.92 -34.10 4.07
CA LEU A 425 16.70 -33.04 5.04
C LEU A 425 15.94 -33.51 6.29
N ASN A 426 14.98 -34.40 6.12
CA ASN A 426 14.28 -35.01 7.26
C ASN A 426 15.22 -35.88 8.09
N VAL A 427 16.05 -36.72 7.48
CA VAL A 427 17.07 -37.49 8.20
C VAL A 427 18.04 -36.57 8.93
N ARG A 428 18.56 -35.51 8.24
CA ARG A 428 19.43 -34.50 8.85
C ARG A 428 18.78 -33.86 10.09
N LYS A 429 17.50 -33.51 10.00
CA LYS A 429 16.73 -32.91 11.10
C LYS A 429 16.68 -33.83 12.32
N GLU A 430 16.39 -35.10 12.12
CA GLU A 430 16.34 -36.08 13.23
C GLU A 430 17.74 -36.34 13.85
N ILE A 431 18.78 -36.39 13.01
CA ILE A 431 20.17 -36.50 13.49
C ILE A 431 20.54 -35.26 14.33
N THR A 432 20.25 -34.04 13.81
CA THR A 432 20.55 -32.80 14.52
C THR A 432 19.84 -32.75 15.87
N LYS A 433 18.57 -33.13 15.92
CA LYS A 433 17.78 -33.22 17.15
C LYS A 433 18.38 -34.22 18.16
N ALA A 434 18.80 -35.40 17.68
CA ALA A 434 19.45 -36.39 18.54
C ALA A 434 20.79 -35.88 19.11
N LEU A 435 21.57 -35.13 18.32
CA LEU A 435 22.83 -34.50 18.74
C LEU A 435 22.62 -33.35 19.75
N GLU A 436 21.53 -32.62 19.66
CA GLU A 436 21.15 -31.58 20.62
C GLU A 436 20.79 -32.17 21.98
N LEU A 437 20.13 -33.31 21.98
CA LEU A 437 19.75 -34.03 23.21
C LEU A 437 20.98 -34.70 23.90
N ARG A 438 22.09 -34.92 23.19
CA ARG A 438 23.32 -35.53 23.67
C ARG A 438 24.56 -34.71 23.28
N PRO A 439 24.84 -33.60 23.97
CA PRO A 439 25.98 -32.69 23.62
C PRO A 439 27.34 -33.40 23.59
N GLU A 440 27.52 -34.49 24.35
CA GLU A 440 28.73 -35.30 24.38
C GLU A 440 29.02 -35.94 23.01
N MET A 441 27.99 -36.31 22.23
CA MET A 441 28.12 -36.85 20.89
C MET A 441 28.60 -35.82 19.86
N LYS A 442 28.35 -34.54 20.08
CA LYS A 442 28.88 -33.46 19.21
C LYS A 442 30.42 -33.45 19.18
N ARG A 443 31.04 -33.72 20.32
CA ARG A 443 32.53 -33.80 20.45
C ARG A 443 33.11 -34.96 19.63
N LEU A 444 32.41 -36.08 19.53
CA LEU A 444 32.86 -37.26 18.78
C LEU A 444 32.77 -37.08 17.27
N LEU A 445 31.83 -36.29 16.78
CA LEU A 445 31.63 -36.03 15.33
C LEU A 445 32.53 -34.88 14.80
N VAL A 446 32.97 -33.95 15.62
CA VAL A 446 33.85 -32.83 15.23
C VAL A 446 35.30 -33.27 15.14
N ILE A 447 35.73 -34.28 15.91
CA ILE A 447 37.11 -34.74 15.96
C ILE A 447 37.67 -35.34 14.65
N PRO A 448 36.88 -36.09 13.83
CA PRO A 448 37.41 -36.65 12.58
C PRO A 448 37.76 -35.63 11.50
N TRP A 449 37.09 -34.49 11.46
CA TRP A 449 37.27 -33.46 10.44
C TRP A 449 38.38 -32.46 10.72
N MET A 450 38.80 -32.33 12.01
CA MET A 450 39.93 -31.49 12.43
C MET A 450 41.29 -32.18 12.33
N ARG A 451 41.36 -33.46 11.96
CA ARG A 451 42.61 -34.22 11.87
C ARG A 451 42.99 -34.63 10.44
N ARG A 452 42.47 -33.96 9.44
CA ARG A 452 43.00 -34.13 8.05
C ARG A 452 43.41 -32.79 7.44
#